data_fadded9cb7575f8e440a643f832490ab
#
_entry.id   fadded9cb7575f8e440a643f832490ab
#
_cell.length_a   1.000
_cell.length_b   1.000
_cell.length_c   1.000
_cell.angle_alpha   90.00
_cell.angle_beta   90.00
_cell.angle_gamma   90.00
#
_symmetry.space_group_name_H-M   'P 1'
#
loop_
_entity.id
_entity.type
_entity.pdbx_description
1 polymer ?
#
loop_
_entity_poly.entity_id
_entity_poly.type
_entity_poly.pdbx_seq_one_letter_code
_entity_poly.pdbx_strand_id
1 'polypeptide(L)'
;ARSQNSPKLDDFGRIVLNTYLSEQMDVPAEARKLLNTKLSQVASNYGMAGSSVNPRFIITASIDVGTKDIIAGPPQMIAQNLDVTIFIGDALENKIFCNTTLSLKGVGTNENKAFIDALKKINPKNKDLASLIEEGKTKIVTYFYTQCDFTIKEAMTLKEQGKYEETIYKLSIVPEVCQDCYFKCLDTLLHVYQEKIDKDCQVKFQEAKTIWAAAQNPIGAEKAGDVLSTINPMATCQAEIDAFIKTIDAKLKADEKARWQFKMKQYADKIAAQKEQVRIAEAKSIRDDEYRENQSQRDAEYREKQAVRNSELDKIRVSAYRDVAVEYAKNQPKTINYNNIYWR
;
A
#
# COMPACT_ATOMS: atom_id res chain seq x y z
N ALA A 1 18.99 8.64 -11.93
CA ALA A 1 17.73 9.32 -11.59
C ALA A 1 16.60 8.29 -11.73
N ARG A 2 16.12 7.73 -10.60
CA ARG A 2 14.93 6.88 -10.58
C ARG A 2 13.74 7.82 -10.47
N SER A 3 12.94 7.89 -11.53
CA SER A 3 11.63 8.52 -11.51
C SER A 3 10.77 7.84 -10.44
N GLN A 4 10.46 8.56 -9.38
CA GLN A 4 9.42 8.16 -8.45
C GLN A 4 8.09 8.40 -9.17
N ASN A 5 7.48 7.33 -9.69
CA ASN A 5 6.09 7.37 -10.14
C ASN A 5 5.22 7.58 -8.90
N SER A 6 4.81 8.82 -8.67
CA SER A 6 3.68 9.10 -7.81
C SER A 6 2.46 8.42 -8.42
N PRO A 7 1.62 7.68 -7.66
CA PRO A 7 0.39 7.12 -8.21
C PRO A 7 -0.41 8.26 -8.84
N LYS A 8 -0.78 8.08 -10.11
CA LYS A 8 -1.62 9.05 -10.81
C LYS A 8 -2.99 9.06 -10.14
N LEU A 9 -3.53 10.24 -9.92
CA LEU A 9 -4.85 10.45 -9.31
C LEU A 9 -5.98 9.70 -10.02
N ASP A 10 -5.78 9.37 -11.32
CA ASP A 10 -6.71 8.61 -12.15
C ASP A 10 -6.83 7.13 -11.77
N ASP A 11 -5.94 6.62 -10.89
CA ASP A 11 -5.96 5.22 -10.43
C ASP A 11 -6.71 5.05 -9.09
N PHE A 12 -7.27 6.12 -8.52
CA PHE A 12 -8.02 6.04 -7.27
C PHE A 12 -9.29 5.20 -7.44
N GLY A 13 -9.40 4.17 -6.62
CA GLY A 13 -10.53 3.24 -6.66
C GLY A 13 -10.44 2.17 -7.75
N ARG A 14 -9.31 2.04 -8.47
CA ARG A 14 -9.09 0.95 -9.43
C ARG A 14 -8.41 -0.24 -8.78
N ILE A 15 -8.92 -1.42 -9.13
CA ILE A 15 -8.21 -2.67 -8.83
C ILE A 15 -7.07 -2.81 -9.82
N VAL A 16 -5.83 -2.87 -9.32
CA VAL A 16 -4.64 -3.13 -10.11
C VAL A 16 -4.24 -4.59 -9.98
N LEU A 17 -4.23 -5.31 -11.08
CA LEU A 17 -3.74 -6.69 -11.17
C LEU A 17 -2.28 -6.70 -11.63
N ASN A 18 -1.42 -7.27 -10.79
CA ASN A 18 -0.04 -7.52 -11.15
C ASN A 18 0.12 -8.95 -11.63
N THR A 19 0.86 -9.15 -12.70
CA THR A 19 1.16 -10.50 -13.19
C THR A 19 2.21 -11.14 -12.30
N TYR A 20 1.94 -12.37 -11.88
CA TYR A 20 2.88 -13.19 -11.14
C TYR A 20 2.90 -14.60 -11.71
N LEU A 21 4.08 -15.16 -11.94
CA LEU A 21 4.26 -16.56 -12.30
C LEU A 21 5.34 -17.16 -11.41
N SER A 22 5.03 -18.29 -10.78
CA SER A 22 5.96 -18.98 -9.91
C SER A 22 7.25 -19.34 -10.65
N GLU A 23 8.41 -19.11 -10.01
CA GLU A 23 9.69 -19.58 -10.53
C GLU A 23 9.80 -21.11 -10.56
N GLN A 24 9.01 -21.78 -9.71
CA GLN A 24 8.95 -23.24 -9.62
C GLN A 24 8.05 -23.87 -10.68
N MET A 25 7.38 -23.07 -11.53
CA MET A 25 6.58 -23.59 -12.64
C MET A 25 7.49 -24.34 -13.63
N ASP A 26 7.20 -25.61 -13.83
CA ASP A 26 7.95 -26.49 -14.78
C ASP A 26 7.55 -26.17 -16.21
N VAL A 27 8.05 -25.03 -16.71
CA VAL A 27 7.81 -24.57 -18.08
C VAL A 27 9.08 -23.96 -18.67
N PRO A 28 9.29 -24.06 -19.98
CA PRO A 28 10.41 -23.40 -20.64
C PRO A 28 10.45 -21.90 -20.34
N ALA A 29 11.64 -21.32 -20.14
CA ALA A 29 11.80 -19.91 -19.77
C ALA A 29 11.13 -18.95 -20.79
N GLU A 30 11.21 -19.25 -22.10
CA GLU A 30 10.55 -18.49 -23.15
C GLU A 30 9.02 -18.58 -23.04
N ALA A 31 8.49 -19.74 -22.70
CA ALA A 31 7.06 -19.95 -22.50
C ALA A 31 6.56 -19.16 -21.28
N ARG A 32 7.31 -19.14 -20.19
CA ARG A 32 7.01 -18.32 -19.00
C ARG A 32 6.95 -16.83 -19.33
N LYS A 33 7.94 -16.33 -20.09
CA LYS A 33 7.96 -14.92 -20.54
C LYS A 33 6.76 -14.59 -21.41
N LEU A 34 6.40 -15.49 -22.35
CA LEU A 34 5.23 -15.32 -23.20
C LEU A 34 3.94 -15.29 -22.39
N LEU A 35 3.76 -16.24 -21.47
CA LEU A 35 2.58 -16.31 -20.60
C LEU A 35 2.46 -15.04 -19.74
N ASN A 36 3.55 -14.57 -19.13
CA ASN A 36 3.57 -13.32 -18.38
C ASN A 36 3.11 -12.13 -19.25
N THR A 37 3.61 -12.06 -20.49
CA THR A 37 3.19 -11.02 -21.44
C THR A 37 1.71 -11.11 -21.75
N LYS A 38 1.17 -12.33 -21.97
CA LYS A 38 -0.26 -12.53 -22.25
C LYS A 38 -1.14 -12.11 -21.06
N LEU A 39 -0.76 -12.48 -19.83
CA LEU A 39 -1.48 -12.07 -18.62
C LEU A 39 -1.44 -10.55 -18.41
N SER A 40 -0.29 -9.92 -18.66
CA SER A 40 -0.16 -8.44 -18.62
C SER A 40 -1.07 -7.77 -19.67
N GLN A 41 -1.19 -8.35 -20.88
CA GLN A 41 -2.10 -7.86 -21.89
C GLN A 41 -3.57 -8.03 -21.48
N VAL A 42 -3.92 -9.12 -20.80
CA VAL A 42 -5.27 -9.29 -20.22
C VAL A 42 -5.54 -8.16 -19.24
N ALA A 43 -4.69 -7.96 -18.24
CA ALA A 43 -4.87 -6.89 -17.26
C ALA A 43 -4.97 -5.50 -17.93
N SER A 44 -4.14 -5.23 -18.94
CA SER A 44 -4.13 -3.96 -19.68
C SER A 44 -5.41 -3.73 -20.48
N ASN A 45 -5.91 -4.76 -21.19
CA ASN A 45 -7.10 -4.64 -22.03
C ASN A 45 -8.35 -4.27 -21.25
N TYR A 46 -8.40 -4.66 -19.98
CA TYR A 46 -9.53 -4.38 -19.09
C TYR A 46 -9.24 -3.23 -18.10
N GLY A 47 -8.20 -2.45 -18.36
CA GLY A 47 -7.87 -1.27 -17.58
C GLY A 47 -7.39 -1.57 -16.14
N MET A 48 -6.94 -2.79 -15.87
CA MET A 48 -6.46 -3.21 -14.55
C MET A 48 -4.94 -3.33 -14.48
N ALA A 49 -4.21 -2.97 -15.56
CA ALA A 49 -2.76 -2.91 -15.51
C ALA A 49 -2.30 -1.66 -14.77
N GLY A 50 -1.31 -1.82 -13.92
CA GLY A 50 -0.64 -0.73 -13.24
C GLY A 50 0.59 -1.25 -12.53
N SER A 51 1.48 -0.34 -12.12
CA SER A 51 2.57 -0.65 -11.20
C SER A 51 2.17 -0.15 -9.82
N SER A 52 1.71 -1.03 -8.95
CA SER A 52 1.58 -0.67 -7.54
C SER A 52 2.91 -0.91 -6.82
N VAL A 53 3.22 -0.05 -5.85
CA VAL A 53 4.40 -0.21 -4.99
C VAL A 53 4.27 -1.50 -4.16
N ASN A 54 3.03 -1.91 -3.86
CA ASN A 54 2.69 -3.16 -3.17
C ASN A 54 1.67 -3.93 -4.00
N PRO A 55 2.10 -4.87 -4.86
CA PRO A 55 1.19 -5.67 -5.67
C PRO A 55 0.42 -6.64 -4.77
N ARG A 56 -0.79 -6.27 -4.41
CA ARG A 56 -1.68 -7.08 -3.59
C ARG A 56 -2.47 -8.07 -4.45
N PHE A 57 -3.21 -7.53 -5.43
CA PHE A 57 -3.99 -8.37 -6.32
C PHE A 57 -3.14 -8.83 -7.49
N ILE A 58 -3.19 -10.15 -7.73
CA ILE A 58 -2.40 -10.78 -8.77
C ILE A 58 -3.29 -11.53 -9.74
N ILE A 59 -2.83 -11.55 -11.00
CA ILE A 59 -3.26 -12.50 -12.00
C ILE A 59 -2.11 -13.48 -12.24
N THR A 60 -2.40 -14.75 -12.08
CA THR A 60 -1.41 -15.82 -12.20
C THR A 60 -1.99 -16.98 -12.99
N ALA A 61 -1.17 -17.97 -13.32
CA ALA A 61 -1.63 -19.17 -14.02
C ALA A 61 -0.91 -20.43 -13.55
N SER A 62 -1.59 -21.56 -13.66
CA SER A 62 -1.00 -22.89 -13.67
C SER A 62 -1.16 -23.51 -15.06
N ILE A 63 -0.29 -24.44 -15.42
CA ILE A 63 -0.35 -25.14 -16.69
C ILE A 63 -0.27 -26.63 -16.40
N ASP A 64 -1.29 -27.35 -16.85
CA ASP A 64 -1.31 -28.80 -16.86
C ASP A 64 -1.09 -29.29 -18.29
N VAL A 65 -0.10 -30.17 -18.44
CA VAL A 65 0.24 -30.78 -19.73
C VAL A 65 -0.61 -32.04 -19.93
N GLY A 66 -1.54 -31.96 -20.87
CA GLY A 66 -2.40 -33.07 -21.22
C GLY A 66 -1.74 -34.06 -22.20
N THR A 67 -2.49 -34.50 -23.21
CA THR A 67 -2.01 -35.47 -24.19
C THR A 67 -0.95 -34.90 -25.11
N LYS A 68 -0.03 -35.79 -25.51
CA LYS A 68 1.04 -35.54 -26.45
C LYS A 68 0.95 -36.54 -27.59
N ASP A 69 0.75 -36.07 -28.80
CA ASP A 69 0.64 -36.87 -30.01
C ASP A 69 1.82 -36.60 -30.93
N ILE A 70 2.36 -37.67 -31.53
CA ILE A 70 3.39 -37.57 -32.56
C ILE A 70 2.73 -37.61 -33.91
N ILE A 71 2.87 -36.56 -34.69
CA ILE A 71 2.35 -36.47 -36.07
C ILE A 71 3.48 -36.88 -37.02
N ALA A 72 3.31 -38.02 -37.68
CA ALA A 72 4.28 -38.51 -38.65
C ALA A 72 4.32 -37.60 -39.88
N GLY A 73 5.54 -37.30 -40.39
CA GLY A 73 5.78 -36.48 -41.57
C GLY A 73 7.24 -36.02 -41.66
N PRO A 74 7.72 -35.54 -42.80
CA PRO A 74 8.97 -34.80 -42.95
C PRO A 74 8.71 -33.28 -42.86
N PRO A 75 9.04 -32.56 -41.74
CA PRO A 75 9.56 -33.10 -40.48
C PRO A 75 8.47 -33.68 -39.58
N GLN A 76 8.85 -34.57 -38.68
CA GLN A 76 7.99 -35.03 -37.60
C GLN A 76 7.54 -33.89 -36.71
N MET A 77 6.27 -33.83 -36.37
CA MET A 77 5.68 -32.81 -35.49
C MET A 77 5.15 -33.39 -34.19
N ILE A 78 5.16 -32.61 -33.16
CA ILE A 78 4.57 -32.93 -31.87
C ILE A 78 3.35 -32.03 -31.67
N ALA A 79 2.20 -32.63 -31.44
CA ALA A 79 1.01 -31.93 -30.97
C ALA A 79 0.87 -32.12 -29.45
N GLN A 80 0.61 -31.03 -28.74
CA GLN A 80 0.50 -31.06 -27.29
C GLN A 80 -0.74 -30.27 -26.86
N ASN A 81 -1.53 -30.86 -25.96
CA ASN A 81 -2.66 -30.20 -25.33
C ASN A 81 -2.22 -29.63 -23.99
N LEU A 82 -2.56 -28.37 -23.72
CA LEU A 82 -2.28 -27.68 -22.47
C LEU A 82 -3.58 -27.16 -21.88
N ASP A 83 -3.81 -27.39 -20.60
CA ASP A 83 -4.85 -26.73 -19.83
C ASP A 83 -4.19 -25.61 -19.01
N VAL A 84 -4.48 -24.37 -19.38
CA VAL A 84 -3.96 -23.17 -18.71
C VAL A 84 -5.05 -22.63 -17.82
N THR A 85 -4.93 -22.82 -16.52
CA THR A 85 -5.85 -22.26 -15.53
C THR A 85 -5.31 -20.93 -15.05
N ILE A 86 -6.09 -19.86 -15.26
CA ILE A 86 -5.75 -18.48 -14.89
C ILE A 86 -6.55 -18.13 -13.64
N PHE A 87 -5.87 -17.56 -12.65
CA PHE A 87 -6.42 -17.20 -11.36
C PHE A 87 -6.32 -15.70 -11.11
N ILE A 88 -7.30 -15.14 -10.41
CA ILE A 88 -7.21 -13.83 -9.77
C ILE A 88 -7.26 -14.05 -8.28
N GLY A 89 -6.30 -13.48 -7.56
CA GLY A 89 -6.18 -13.66 -6.11
C GLY A 89 -5.55 -12.47 -5.40
N ASP A 90 -5.56 -12.59 -4.07
CA ASP A 90 -4.91 -11.67 -3.14
C ASP A 90 -3.64 -12.34 -2.60
N ALA A 91 -2.48 -11.79 -2.94
CA ALA A 91 -1.19 -12.34 -2.53
C ALA A 91 -0.88 -12.10 -1.04
N LEU A 92 -1.51 -11.08 -0.40
CA LEU A 92 -1.33 -10.81 1.02
C LEU A 92 -2.14 -11.76 1.90
N GLU A 93 -3.39 -12.03 1.50
CA GLU A 93 -4.29 -12.92 2.25
C GLU A 93 -4.24 -14.36 1.78
N ASN A 94 -3.43 -14.64 0.74
CA ASN A 94 -3.31 -15.96 0.14
C ASN A 94 -4.67 -16.54 -0.29
N LYS A 95 -5.48 -15.71 -0.96
CA LYS A 95 -6.86 -16.03 -1.31
C LYS A 95 -7.09 -15.97 -2.81
N ILE A 96 -7.73 -17.01 -3.36
CA ILE A 96 -8.22 -17.02 -4.73
C ILE A 96 -9.65 -16.49 -4.76
N PHE A 97 -9.93 -15.53 -5.65
CA PHE A 97 -11.28 -15.01 -5.87
C PHE A 97 -12.00 -15.76 -6.99
N CYS A 98 -11.33 -15.99 -8.11
CA CYS A 98 -11.90 -16.71 -9.24
C CYS A 98 -10.81 -17.31 -10.13
N ASN A 99 -11.20 -18.22 -11.01
CA ASN A 99 -10.33 -18.81 -12.00
C ASN A 99 -11.12 -19.17 -13.27
N THR A 100 -10.37 -19.39 -14.37
CA THR A 100 -10.89 -19.97 -15.61
C THR A 100 -9.80 -20.80 -16.26
N THR A 101 -10.19 -21.87 -16.96
CA THR A 101 -9.26 -22.77 -17.67
C THR A 101 -9.44 -22.62 -19.16
N LEU A 102 -8.32 -22.46 -19.87
CA LEU A 102 -8.24 -22.44 -21.32
C LEU A 102 -7.56 -23.71 -21.79
N SER A 103 -8.28 -24.54 -22.55
CA SER A 103 -7.71 -25.73 -23.20
C SER A 103 -7.11 -25.32 -24.55
N LEU A 104 -5.81 -25.48 -24.71
CA LEU A 104 -5.03 -25.03 -25.85
C LEU A 104 -4.30 -26.19 -26.50
N LYS A 105 -4.26 -26.21 -27.83
CA LYS A 105 -3.49 -27.19 -28.58
C LYS A 105 -2.39 -26.51 -29.36
N GLY A 106 -1.14 -26.91 -29.12
CA GLY A 106 0.03 -26.43 -29.87
C GLY A 106 0.67 -27.51 -30.70
N VAL A 107 1.31 -27.10 -31.77
CA VAL A 107 2.04 -28.00 -32.70
C VAL A 107 3.43 -27.43 -32.97
N GLY A 108 4.45 -28.27 -32.90
CA GLY A 108 5.83 -27.84 -33.11
C GLY A 108 6.76 -28.99 -33.51
N THR A 109 7.97 -28.65 -33.96
CA THR A 109 8.99 -29.66 -34.29
C THR A 109 9.66 -30.28 -33.06
N ASN A 110 9.40 -29.75 -31.90
CA ASN A 110 9.76 -30.29 -30.57
C ASN A 110 8.74 -29.81 -29.53
N GLU A 111 8.83 -30.37 -28.32
CA GLU A 111 7.92 -30.07 -27.22
C GLU A 111 7.87 -28.59 -26.86
N ASN A 112 9.03 -27.95 -26.74
CA ASN A 112 9.10 -26.53 -26.40
C ASN A 112 8.41 -25.64 -27.45
N LYS A 113 8.56 -25.95 -28.72
CA LYS A 113 7.89 -25.23 -29.80
C LYS A 113 6.38 -25.47 -29.80
N ALA A 114 5.95 -26.72 -29.57
CA ALA A 114 4.54 -27.05 -29.42
C ALA A 114 3.92 -26.32 -28.23
N PHE A 115 4.62 -26.26 -27.11
CA PHE A 115 4.21 -25.55 -25.90
C PHE A 115 4.05 -24.04 -26.16
N ILE A 116 5.05 -23.42 -26.77
CA ILE A 116 5.01 -22.00 -27.11
C ILE A 116 3.89 -21.70 -28.12
N ASP A 117 3.68 -22.60 -29.11
CA ASP A 117 2.59 -22.45 -30.09
C ASP A 117 1.21 -22.48 -29.41
N ALA A 118 1.00 -23.35 -28.44
CA ALA A 118 -0.22 -23.39 -27.64
C ALA A 118 -0.45 -22.06 -26.91
N LEU A 119 0.54 -21.56 -26.19
CA LEU A 119 0.42 -20.29 -25.43
C LEU A 119 0.21 -19.07 -26.33
N LYS A 120 0.75 -19.05 -27.56
CA LYS A 120 0.47 -17.98 -28.52
C LYS A 120 -1.02 -17.84 -28.84
N LYS A 121 -1.78 -18.92 -28.75
CA LYS A 121 -3.23 -18.97 -29.00
C LYS A 121 -4.07 -18.34 -27.88
N ILE A 122 -3.48 -18.03 -26.73
CA ILE A 122 -4.15 -17.25 -25.71
C ILE A 122 -4.51 -15.89 -26.32
N ASN A 123 -5.80 -15.67 -26.51
CA ASN A 123 -6.33 -14.38 -26.95
C ASN A 123 -6.71 -13.54 -25.70
N PRO A 124 -6.00 -12.43 -25.43
CA PRO A 124 -6.30 -11.57 -24.27
C PRO A 124 -7.70 -10.94 -24.29
N LYS A 125 -8.40 -10.99 -25.43
CA LYS A 125 -9.79 -10.50 -25.60
C LYS A 125 -10.82 -11.64 -25.62
N ASN A 126 -10.46 -12.83 -25.18
CA ASN A 126 -11.39 -13.97 -25.08
C ASN A 126 -12.51 -13.63 -24.08
N LYS A 127 -13.73 -14.07 -24.37
CA LYS A 127 -14.91 -13.86 -23.52
C LYS A 127 -14.74 -14.47 -22.11
N ASP A 128 -14.09 -15.63 -22.01
CA ASP A 128 -13.84 -16.30 -20.74
C ASP A 128 -12.91 -15.47 -19.83
N LEU A 129 -11.89 -14.82 -20.45
CA LEU A 129 -11.00 -13.90 -19.74
C LEU A 129 -11.70 -12.61 -19.37
N ALA A 130 -12.61 -12.10 -20.22
CA ALA A 130 -13.44 -10.95 -19.87
C ALA A 130 -14.32 -11.25 -18.67
N SER A 131 -14.98 -12.42 -18.67
CA SER A 131 -15.82 -12.88 -17.55
C SER A 131 -15.01 -13.06 -16.29
N LEU A 132 -13.82 -13.66 -16.36
CA LEU A 132 -12.89 -13.82 -15.25
C LEU A 132 -12.55 -12.48 -14.59
N ILE A 133 -12.24 -11.47 -15.39
CA ILE A 133 -11.89 -10.12 -14.91
C ILE A 133 -13.07 -9.46 -14.18
N GLU A 134 -14.27 -9.49 -14.78
CA GLU A 134 -15.46 -8.88 -14.16
C GLU A 134 -15.91 -9.64 -12.90
N GLU A 135 -15.83 -10.97 -12.91
CA GLU A 135 -16.05 -11.79 -11.73
C GLU A 135 -15.04 -11.48 -10.63
N GLY A 136 -13.76 -11.37 -10.98
CA GLY A 136 -12.69 -11.02 -10.06
C GLY A 136 -12.91 -9.68 -9.38
N LYS A 137 -13.24 -8.63 -10.16
CA LYS A 137 -13.61 -7.31 -9.62
C LYS A 137 -14.75 -7.42 -8.61
N THR A 138 -15.83 -8.07 -9.01
CA THR A 138 -17.03 -8.20 -8.17
C THR A 138 -16.72 -8.94 -6.88
N LYS A 139 -16.00 -10.06 -6.95
CA LYS A 139 -15.65 -10.87 -5.77
C LYS A 139 -14.69 -10.13 -4.84
N ILE A 140 -13.71 -9.39 -5.37
CA ILE A 140 -12.80 -8.56 -4.55
C ILE A 140 -13.62 -7.52 -3.78
N VAL A 141 -14.45 -6.74 -4.46
CA VAL A 141 -15.25 -5.69 -3.83
C VAL A 141 -16.19 -6.28 -2.78
N THR A 142 -16.92 -7.34 -3.12
CA THR A 142 -17.87 -8.01 -2.21
C THR A 142 -17.15 -8.55 -0.98
N TYR A 143 -15.99 -9.15 -1.15
CA TYR A 143 -15.20 -9.68 -0.04
C TYR A 143 -14.84 -8.59 0.97
N PHE A 144 -14.19 -7.52 0.52
CA PHE A 144 -13.79 -6.45 1.43
C PHE A 144 -14.97 -5.68 2.01
N TYR A 145 -16.07 -5.56 1.28
CA TYR A 145 -17.29 -4.98 1.82
C TYR A 145 -17.85 -5.82 2.97
N THR A 146 -17.95 -7.14 2.80
CA THR A 146 -18.48 -8.04 3.82
C THR A 146 -17.56 -8.23 5.02
N GLN A 147 -16.24 -8.09 4.83
CA GLN A 147 -15.25 -8.23 5.90
C GLN A 147 -14.94 -6.91 6.63
N CYS A 148 -15.54 -5.80 6.23
CA CYS A 148 -15.18 -4.48 6.72
C CYS A 148 -15.23 -4.34 8.24
N ASP A 149 -16.38 -4.63 8.83
CA ASP A 149 -16.58 -4.48 10.27
C ASP A 149 -15.74 -5.48 11.08
N PHE A 150 -15.48 -6.66 10.51
CA PHE A 150 -14.58 -7.64 11.11
C PHE A 150 -13.14 -7.13 11.11
N THR A 151 -12.68 -6.60 9.99
CA THR A 151 -11.31 -6.03 9.86
C THR A 151 -11.09 -4.90 10.85
N ILE A 152 -12.06 -3.99 11.00
CA ILE A 152 -11.98 -2.89 11.96
C ILE A 152 -11.93 -3.43 13.40
N LYS A 153 -12.80 -4.39 13.73
CA LYS A 153 -12.85 -4.99 15.06
C LYS A 153 -11.55 -5.70 15.45
N GLU A 154 -10.99 -6.46 14.51
CA GLU A 154 -9.70 -7.13 14.70
C GLU A 154 -8.55 -6.12 14.88
N ALA A 155 -8.53 -5.05 14.08
CA ALA A 155 -7.57 -3.98 14.20
C ALA A 155 -7.68 -3.29 15.58
N MET A 156 -8.89 -3.02 16.07
CA MET A 156 -9.09 -2.43 17.39
C MET A 156 -8.63 -3.35 18.51
N THR A 157 -8.80 -4.68 18.37
CA THR A 157 -8.25 -5.65 19.32
C THR A 157 -6.72 -5.60 19.38
N LEU A 158 -6.05 -5.44 18.24
CA LEU A 158 -4.59 -5.25 18.19
C LEU A 158 -4.17 -3.94 18.87
N LYS A 159 -4.95 -2.85 18.69
CA LYS A 159 -4.72 -1.57 19.37
C LYS A 159 -4.77 -1.74 20.91
N GLU A 160 -5.77 -2.43 21.42
CA GLU A 160 -5.92 -2.69 22.86
C GLU A 160 -4.73 -3.50 23.43
N GLN A 161 -4.10 -4.33 22.61
CA GLN A 161 -2.85 -5.03 22.96
C GLN A 161 -1.60 -4.13 22.86
N GLY A 162 -1.75 -2.86 22.49
CA GLY A 162 -0.64 -1.92 22.29
C GLY A 162 0.13 -2.10 20.97
N LYS A 163 -0.37 -2.93 20.05
CA LYS A 163 0.25 -3.25 18.76
C LYS A 163 -0.18 -2.24 17.67
N TYR A 164 0.22 -0.99 17.87
CA TYR A 164 -0.21 0.12 17.02
C TYR A 164 0.19 -0.05 15.56
N GLU A 165 1.42 -0.51 15.26
CA GLU A 165 1.89 -0.73 13.89
C GLU A 165 1.07 -1.80 13.17
N GLU A 166 0.78 -2.93 13.83
CA GLU A 166 -0.04 -3.99 13.26
C GLU A 166 -1.47 -3.51 13.02
N THR A 167 -2.01 -2.69 13.93
CA THR A 167 -3.33 -2.07 13.81
C THR A 167 -3.41 -1.17 12.57
N ILE A 168 -2.45 -0.26 12.45
CA ILE A 168 -2.36 0.69 11.33
C ILE A 168 -2.22 -0.07 10.02
N TYR A 169 -1.37 -1.08 9.98
CA TYR A 169 -1.23 -1.94 8.81
C TYR A 169 -2.55 -2.58 8.41
N LYS A 170 -3.22 -3.23 9.36
CA LYS A 170 -4.48 -3.93 9.08
C LYS A 170 -5.56 -3.01 8.54
N LEU A 171 -5.63 -1.79 9.02
CA LEU A 171 -6.57 -0.78 8.51
C LEU A 171 -6.17 -0.23 7.13
N SER A 172 -4.86 -0.13 6.86
CA SER A 172 -4.33 0.43 5.61
C SER A 172 -4.41 -0.52 4.40
N ILE A 173 -4.59 -1.82 4.63
CA ILE A 173 -4.61 -2.82 3.54
C ILE A 173 -5.96 -2.93 2.84
N VAL A 174 -7.02 -2.28 3.33
CA VAL A 174 -8.33 -2.27 2.66
C VAL A 174 -8.21 -1.50 1.35
N PRO A 175 -8.60 -2.10 0.20
CA PRO A 175 -8.43 -1.47 -1.08
C PRO A 175 -9.39 -0.29 -1.28
N GLU A 176 -8.91 0.76 -1.94
CA GLU A 176 -9.65 2.00 -2.21
C GLU A 176 -10.93 1.77 -3.04
N VAL A 177 -10.99 0.69 -3.83
CA VAL A 177 -12.18 0.32 -4.60
C VAL A 177 -13.38 0.01 -3.71
N CYS A 178 -13.15 -0.36 -2.46
CA CYS A 178 -14.20 -0.60 -1.45
C CYS A 178 -14.44 0.66 -0.63
N GLN A 179 -14.86 1.74 -1.27
CA GLN A 179 -14.85 3.10 -0.75
C GLN A 179 -15.40 3.25 0.67
N ASP A 180 -16.60 2.76 0.94
CA ASP A 180 -17.22 2.90 2.27
C ASP A 180 -16.38 2.23 3.36
N CYS A 181 -15.85 1.04 3.09
CA CYS A 181 -14.98 0.33 4.01
C CYS A 181 -13.62 1.02 4.14
N TYR A 182 -13.05 1.43 3.02
CA TYR A 182 -11.78 2.15 2.97
C TYR A 182 -11.83 3.42 3.84
N PHE A 183 -12.86 4.25 3.69
CA PHE A 183 -13.00 5.46 4.49
C PHE A 183 -13.25 5.17 5.97
N LYS A 184 -14.05 4.17 6.33
CA LYS A 184 -14.22 3.74 7.72
C LYS A 184 -12.89 3.29 8.34
N CYS A 185 -12.12 2.48 7.61
CA CYS A 185 -10.80 2.02 8.05
C CYS A 185 -9.84 3.20 8.20
N LEU A 186 -9.87 4.14 7.27
CA LEU A 186 -9.03 5.32 7.29
C LEU A 186 -9.34 6.24 8.47
N ASP A 187 -10.62 6.48 8.77
CA ASP A 187 -11.05 7.23 9.96
C ASP A 187 -10.55 6.58 11.26
N THR A 188 -10.71 5.25 11.35
CA THR A 188 -10.21 4.49 12.49
C THR A 188 -8.68 4.56 12.61
N LEU A 189 -7.98 4.46 11.47
CA LEU A 189 -6.52 4.54 11.40
C LEU A 189 -6.01 5.89 11.92
N LEU A 190 -6.69 6.99 11.59
CA LEU A 190 -6.31 8.32 12.06
C LEU A 190 -6.38 8.44 13.57
N HIS A 191 -7.45 7.93 14.17
CA HIS A 191 -7.58 7.91 15.62
C HIS A 191 -6.48 7.07 16.27
N VAL A 192 -6.22 5.89 15.74
CA VAL A 192 -5.14 5.00 16.23
C VAL A 192 -3.77 5.65 16.09
N TYR A 193 -3.51 6.32 14.97
CA TYR A 193 -2.25 7.03 14.73
C TYR A 193 -2.07 8.18 15.71
N GLN A 194 -3.13 8.99 15.93
CA GLN A 194 -3.07 10.08 16.92
C GLN A 194 -2.80 9.54 18.33
N GLU A 195 -3.51 8.51 18.77
CA GLU A 195 -3.27 7.87 20.06
C GLU A 195 -1.82 7.37 20.20
N LYS A 196 -1.27 6.78 19.12
CA LYS A 196 0.12 6.31 19.11
C LYS A 196 1.11 7.45 19.32
N ILE A 197 0.99 8.53 18.54
CA ILE A 197 1.93 9.66 18.65
C ILE A 197 1.80 10.38 19.99
N ASP A 198 0.60 10.45 20.55
CA ASP A 198 0.37 11.03 21.88
C ASP A 198 0.99 10.18 22.98
N LYS A 199 0.85 8.85 22.90
CA LYS A 199 1.50 7.92 23.82
C LYS A 199 3.02 7.96 23.72
N ASP A 200 3.55 7.95 22.50
CA ASP A 200 4.99 8.09 22.25
C ASP A 200 5.52 9.41 22.79
N CYS A 201 4.73 10.49 22.65
CA CYS A 201 5.07 11.76 23.26
C CYS A 201 5.17 11.68 24.77
N GLN A 202 4.17 11.11 25.45
CA GLN A 202 4.18 10.99 26.92
C GLN A 202 5.41 10.24 27.41
N VAL A 203 5.76 9.12 26.76
CA VAL A 203 6.94 8.31 27.10
C VAL A 203 8.22 9.13 26.95
N LYS A 204 8.44 9.73 25.77
CA LYS A 204 9.64 10.52 25.48
C LYS A 204 9.72 11.78 26.33
N PHE A 205 8.61 12.43 26.58
CA PHE A 205 8.56 13.61 27.43
C PHE A 205 8.91 13.25 28.89
N GLN A 206 8.44 12.12 29.39
CA GLN A 206 8.82 11.64 30.72
C GLN A 206 10.31 11.26 30.77
N GLU A 207 10.86 10.66 29.72
CA GLU A 207 12.30 10.41 29.58
C GLU A 207 13.11 11.70 29.65
N ALA A 208 12.73 12.72 28.87
CA ALA A 208 13.38 14.03 28.89
C ALA A 208 13.35 14.68 30.28
N LYS A 209 12.21 14.59 30.99
CA LYS A 209 12.09 15.08 32.39
C LYS A 209 13.04 14.34 33.33
N THR A 210 13.17 13.03 33.16
CA THR A 210 14.04 12.20 34.00
C THR A 210 15.51 12.54 33.76
N ILE A 211 15.92 12.71 32.50
CA ILE A 211 17.27 13.14 32.13
C ILE A 211 17.61 14.51 32.74
N TRP A 212 16.68 15.48 32.62
CA TRP A 212 16.88 16.79 33.23
C TRP A 212 16.92 16.75 34.74
N ALA A 213 16.07 15.98 35.39
CA ALA A 213 16.07 15.81 36.87
C ALA A 213 17.37 15.22 37.40
N ALA A 214 17.97 14.29 36.65
CA ALA A 214 19.24 13.66 37.00
C ALA A 214 20.45 14.58 36.86
N ALA A 215 20.41 15.54 35.90
CA ALA A 215 21.54 16.44 35.62
C ALA A 215 21.02 17.82 35.19
N GLN A 216 20.75 18.72 36.16
CA GLN A 216 20.29 20.08 35.88
C GLN A 216 21.47 21.00 35.51
N ASN A 217 22.12 20.67 34.40
CA ASN A 217 23.30 21.35 33.84
C ASN A 217 23.23 21.34 32.30
N PRO A 218 24.14 22.02 31.57
CA PRO A 218 24.12 22.07 30.11
C PRO A 218 24.10 20.70 29.43
N ILE A 219 24.78 19.69 29.98
CA ILE A 219 24.84 18.33 29.43
C ILE A 219 23.47 17.65 29.56
N GLY A 220 22.81 17.79 30.70
CA GLY A 220 21.47 17.27 30.92
C GLY A 220 20.44 17.97 30.04
N ALA A 221 20.54 19.30 29.87
CA ALA A 221 19.71 20.06 28.95
C ALA A 221 19.87 19.57 27.49
N GLU A 222 21.10 19.36 27.05
CA GLU A 222 21.38 18.88 25.70
C GLU A 222 20.76 17.50 25.45
N LYS A 223 20.95 16.55 26.35
CA LYS A 223 20.38 15.21 26.27
C LYS A 223 18.84 15.22 26.30
N ALA A 224 18.25 16.01 27.20
CA ALA A 224 16.79 16.18 27.23
C ALA A 224 16.27 16.76 25.92
N GLY A 225 16.95 17.77 25.38
CA GLY A 225 16.63 18.37 24.07
C GLY A 225 16.75 17.39 22.91
N ASP A 226 17.71 16.44 22.95
CA ASP A 226 17.81 15.40 21.93
C ASP A 226 16.57 14.49 21.93
N VAL A 227 16.10 14.06 23.10
CA VAL A 227 14.88 13.28 23.22
C VAL A 227 13.67 14.07 22.75
N LEU A 228 13.50 15.32 23.21
CA LEU A 228 12.38 16.19 22.79
C LEU A 228 12.34 16.37 21.26
N SER A 229 13.50 16.47 20.60
CA SER A 229 13.59 16.65 19.15
C SER A 229 13.09 15.44 18.34
N THR A 230 12.90 14.29 18.99
CA THR A 230 12.37 13.08 18.35
C THR A 230 10.85 12.95 18.48
N ILE A 231 10.21 13.82 19.26
CA ILE A 231 8.76 13.81 19.44
C ILE A 231 8.05 14.28 18.18
N ASN A 232 6.95 13.61 17.84
CA ASN A 232 6.16 14.00 16.69
C ASN A 232 5.49 15.37 16.96
N PRO A 233 5.66 16.37 16.07
CA PRO A 233 5.09 17.71 16.25
C PRO A 233 3.55 17.75 16.20
N MET A 234 2.90 16.68 15.73
CA MET A 234 1.44 16.57 15.73
C MET A 234 0.88 16.00 17.04
N ALA A 235 1.74 15.61 17.99
CA ALA A 235 1.31 15.14 19.31
C ALA A 235 0.69 16.27 20.13
N THR A 236 -0.29 15.94 20.96
CA THR A 236 -1.04 16.91 21.77
C THR A 236 -0.23 17.51 22.93
N CYS A 237 0.90 16.91 23.28
CA CYS A 237 1.76 17.31 24.38
C CYS A 237 2.66 18.55 24.13
N GLN A 238 2.57 19.23 22.99
CA GLN A 238 3.47 20.32 22.60
C GLN A 238 3.48 21.48 23.59
N ALA A 239 2.31 21.83 24.14
CA ALA A 239 2.22 22.93 25.12
C ALA A 239 2.98 22.60 26.43
N GLU A 240 2.97 21.35 26.84
CA GLU A 240 3.72 20.88 28.02
C GLU A 240 5.23 20.87 27.76
N ILE A 241 5.64 20.49 26.55
CA ILE A 241 7.04 20.53 26.12
C ILE A 241 7.54 21.97 26.12
N ASP A 242 6.79 22.91 25.57
CA ASP A 242 7.15 24.32 25.51
C ASP A 242 7.30 24.91 26.93
N ALA A 243 6.42 24.55 27.86
CA ALA A 243 6.52 24.95 29.26
C ALA A 243 7.77 24.36 29.92
N PHE A 244 8.09 23.09 29.63
CA PHE A 244 9.27 22.44 30.17
C PHE A 244 10.58 23.05 29.61
N ILE A 245 10.63 23.36 28.32
CA ILE A 245 11.76 24.07 27.69
C ILE A 245 12.03 25.40 28.41
N LYS A 246 10.98 26.16 28.73
CA LYS A 246 11.11 27.42 29.49
C LYS A 246 11.67 27.21 30.89
N THR A 247 11.31 26.10 31.56
CA THR A 247 11.86 25.78 32.90
C THR A 247 13.34 25.44 32.82
N ILE A 248 13.80 24.75 31.79
CA ILE A 248 15.23 24.47 31.56
C ILE A 248 15.95 25.81 31.29
N ASP A 249 15.43 26.62 30.37
CA ASP A 249 16.03 27.92 29.98
C ASP A 249 16.22 28.86 31.17
N ALA A 250 15.28 28.88 32.11
CA ALA A 250 15.34 29.69 33.32
C ALA A 250 16.43 29.25 34.31
N LYS A 251 16.81 27.97 34.30
CA LYS A 251 17.81 27.42 35.22
C LYS A 251 19.23 27.44 34.69
N LEU A 252 19.43 27.54 33.37
CA LEU A 252 20.76 27.63 32.78
C LEU A 252 21.39 29.02 32.99
N LYS A 253 22.71 29.05 33.23
CA LYS A 253 23.46 30.30 33.31
C LYS A 253 23.53 30.98 31.92
N ALA A 254 23.77 32.27 31.88
CA ALA A 254 23.68 33.08 30.66
C ALA A 254 24.66 32.62 29.55
N ASP A 255 25.85 32.17 29.92
CA ASP A 255 26.89 31.64 29.03
C ASP A 255 26.63 30.23 28.51
N GLU A 256 25.84 29.43 29.24
CA GLU A 256 25.41 28.08 28.89
C GLU A 256 24.15 28.07 28.02
N LYS A 257 23.39 29.12 28.11
CA LYS A 257 22.06 29.32 27.50
C LYS A 257 22.09 29.36 25.97
N ALA A 258 23.16 29.91 25.39
CA ALA A 258 23.27 30.09 23.95
C ALA A 258 23.23 28.75 23.17
N ARG A 259 23.89 27.71 23.70
CA ARG A 259 23.91 26.36 23.09
C ARG A 259 22.55 25.70 23.15
N TRP A 260 21.86 25.82 24.27
CA TRP A 260 20.50 25.32 24.46
C TRP A 260 19.51 26.03 23.54
N GLN A 261 19.53 27.37 23.47
CA GLN A 261 18.65 28.16 22.62
C GLN A 261 18.85 27.86 21.14
N PHE A 262 20.09 27.65 20.70
CA PHE A 262 20.36 27.22 19.32
C PHE A 262 19.70 25.89 18.99
N LYS A 263 19.80 24.90 19.89
CA LYS A 263 19.18 23.57 19.71
C LYS A 263 17.64 23.65 19.68
N MET A 264 17.07 24.44 20.56
CA MET A 264 15.61 24.64 20.60
C MET A 264 15.10 25.42 19.40
N LYS A 265 15.89 26.33 18.85
CA LYS A 265 15.58 26.99 17.58
C LYS A 265 15.55 25.99 16.43
N GLN A 266 16.53 25.09 16.32
CA GLN A 266 16.51 24.04 15.29
C GLN A 266 15.26 23.15 15.43
N TYR A 267 14.85 22.83 16.65
CA TYR A 267 13.62 22.07 16.89
C TYR A 267 12.38 22.83 16.43
N ALA A 268 12.27 24.12 16.79
CA ALA A 268 11.16 24.98 16.37
C ALA A 268 11.10 25.14 14.82
N ASP A 269 12.26 25.32 14.18
CA ASP A 269 12.37 25.41 12.71
C ASP A 269 11.92 24.10 12.04
N LYS A 270 12.27 22.96 12.62
CA LYS A 270 11.82 21.64 12.13
C LYS A 270 10.29 21.49 12.21
N ILE A 271 9.69 21.89 13.34
CA ILE A 271 8.23 21.90 13.52
C ILE A 271 7.56 22.83 12.49
N ALA A 272 8.10 24.04 12.32
CA ALA A 272 7.56 25.01 11.36
C ALA A 272 7.63 24.49 9.92
N ALA A 273 8.75 23.87 9.53
CA ALA A 273 8.92 23.27 8.22
C ALA A 273 7.92 22.12 7.96
N GLN A 274 7.69 21.26 8.96
CA GLN A 274 6.70 20.17 8.85
C GLN A 274 5.28 20.70 8.72
N LYS A 275 4.90 21.71 9.52
CA LYS A 275 3.59 22.37 9.42
C LYS A 275 3.40 23.03 8.06
N GLU A 276 4.44 23.65 7.50
CA GLU A 276 4.37 24.26 6.17
C GLU A 276 4.24 23.20 5.06
N GLN A 277 4.92 22.05 5.17
CA GLN A 277 4.73 20.95 4.23
C GLN A 277 3.29 20.42 4.23
N VAL A 278 2.68 20.30 5.42
CA VAL A 278 1.25 19.93 5.55
C VAL A 278 0.38 20.98 4.85
N ARG A 279 0.61 22.27 5.11
CA ARG A 279 -0.14 23.38 4.49
C ARG A 279 -0.03 23.38 2.96
N ILE A 280 1.16 23.10 2.42
CA ILE A 280 1.39 23.03 0.97
C ILE A 280 0.64 21.82 0.36
N ALA A 281 0.66 20.67 1.04
CA ALA A 281 -0.06 19.47 0.61
C ALA A 281 -1.58 19.71 0.59
N GLU A 282 -2.10 20.41 1.60
CA GLU A 282 -3.50 20.84 1.69
C GLU A 282 -3.91 21.77 0.54
N ALA A 283 -3.10 22.81 0.30
CA ALA A 283 -3.36 23.77 -0.78
C ALA A 283 -3.29 23.14 -2.17
N LYS A 284 -2.50 22.07 -2.34
CA LYS A 284 -2.45 21.26 -3.56
C LYS A 284 -3.70 20.42 -3.71
N SER A 285 -4.15 19.76 -2.62
CA SER A 285 -5.38 18.96 -2.63
C SER A 285 -6.60 19.81 -3.00
N ILE A 286 -6.73 21.02 -2.43
CA ILE A 286 -7.84 21.94 -2.74
C ILE A 286 -7.80 22.33 -4.22
N ARG A 287 -6.63 22.64 -4.79
CA ARG A 287 -6.50 22.99 -6.22
C ARG A 287 -6.82 21.82 -7.15
N ASP A 288 -6.42 20.63 -6.76
CA ASP A 288 -6.71 19.41 -7.53
C ASP A 288 -8.22 19.08 -7.49
N ASP A 289 -8.91 19.41 -6.39
CA ASP A 289 -10.36 19.29 -6.25
C ASP A 289 -11.12 20.34 -7.06
N GLU A 290 -10.68 21.62 -7.06
CA GLU A 290 -11.24 22.67 -7.91
C GLU A 290 -11.07 22.37 -9.41
N TYR A 291 -9.94 21.79 -9.80
CA TYR A 291 -9.73 21.35 -11.19
C TYR A 291 -10.67 20.22 -11.61
N ARG A 292 -10.99 19.29 -10.68
CA ARG A 292 -11.96 18.22 -10.90
C ARG A 292 -13.40 18.71 -10.98
N GLU A 293 -13.76 19.69 -10.17
CA GLU A 293 -15.10 20.30 -10.20
C GLU A 293 -15.46 20.87 -11.57
N ASN A 294 -14.48 21.45 -12.26
CA ASN A 294 -14.67 21.99 -13.61
C ASN A 294 -14.80 20.91 -14.71
N GLN A 295 -14.42 19.65 -14.43
CA GLN A 295 -14.47 18.57 -15.42
C GLN A 295 -15.69 17.65 -15.34
N SER A 296 -16.47 17.63 -14.27
CA SER A 296 -17.55 16.67 -14.19
C SER A 296 -18.82 17.20 -13.50
N GLN A 297 -19.71 17.71 -14.30
CA GLN A 297 -21.10 17.98 -13.91
C GLN A 297 -21.97 16.69 -13.76
N ARG A 298 -21.36 15.49 -13.90
CA ARG A 298 -22.12 14.22 -13.92
C ARG A 298 -22.15 13.45 -12.60
N ASP A 299 -21.35 13.83 -11.62
CA ASP A 299 -21.25 13.07 -10.36
C ASP A 299 -21.68 13.89 -9.13
N ALA A 300 -22.71 14.75 -9.27
CA ALA A 300 -23.13 15.70 -8.24
C ALA A 300 -23.59 15.04 -6.92
N GLU A 301 -24.28 13.92 -7.00
CA GLU A 301 -24.83 13.23 -5.82
C GLU A 301 -23.76 12.53 -4.97
N TYR A 302 -22.69 12.07 -5.61
CA TYR A 302 -21.55 11.45 -4.95
C TYR A 302 -20.66 12.47 -4.23
N ARG A 303 -20.61 13.70 -4.77
CA ARG A 303 -19.79 14.80 -4.24
C ARG A 303 -20.35 15.40 -2.95
N GLU A 304 -21.67 15.46 -2.80
CA GLU A 304 -22.32 16.05 -1.62
C GLU A 304 -22.00 15.28 -0.34
N LYS A 305 -21.92 13.95 -0.43
CA LYS A 305 -21.50 13.09 0.69
C LYS A 305 -19.98 13.16 0.99
N GLN A 306 -19.16 13.45 -0.02
CA GLN A 306 -17.71 13.63 0.16
C GLN A 306 -17.34 15.01 0.68
N ALA A 307 -17.98 16.08 0.23
CA ALA A 307 -17.61 17.46 0.57
C ALA A 307 -17.72 17.77 2.07
N VAL A 308 -18.70 17.18 2.76
CA VAL A 308 -18.88 17.37 4.21
C VAL A 308 -17.84 16.64 5.05
N ARG A 309 -17.28 15.52 4.54
CA ARG A 309 -16.22 14.74 5.22
C ARG A 309 -14.80 15.26 5.01
N ASN A 310 -14.59 16.06 3.97
CA ASN A 310 -13.23 16.22 3.39
C ASN A 310 -12.38 17.35 3.96
N SER A 311 -12.90 18.31 4.73
CA SER A 311 -12.09 19.52 4.97
C SER A 311 -11.03 19.41 6.06
N GLU A 312 -11.27 18.69 7.13
CA GLU A 312 -10.29 18.55 8.24
C GLU A 312 -9.62 17.18 8.31
N LEU A 313 -10.37 16.12 8.01
CA LEU A 313 -9.87 14.76 8.05
C LEU A 313 -8.88 14.44 6.92
N ASP A 314 -9.07 14.98 5.71
CA ASP A 314 -8.16 14.75 4.58
C ASP A 314 -6.78 15.37 4.82
N LYS A 315 -6.70 16.42 5.59
CA LYS A 315 -5.45 17.10 5.95
C LYS A 315 -4.55 16.23 6.81
N ILE A 316 -5.13 15.65 7.84
CA ILE A 316 -4.45 14.73 8.75
C ILE A 316 -4.20 13.38 8.04
N ARG A 317 -5.15 12.94 7.20
CA ARG A 317 -5.11 11.69 6.42
C ARG A 317 -3.89 11.59 5.51
N VAL A 318 -3.65 12.59 4.66
CA VAL A 318 -2.55 12.58 3.71
C VAL A 318 -1.21 12.54 4.43
N SER A 319 -1.06 13.28 5.54
CA SER A 319 0.16 13.28 6.34
C SER A 319 0.33 11.95 7.09
N ALA A 320 -0.68 11.49 7.82
CA ALA A 320 -0.61 10.26 8.59
C ALA A 320 -0.46 9.02 7.69
N TYR A 321 -1.21 8.95 6.59
CA TYR A 321 -1.09 7.85 5.63
C TYR A 321 0.28 7.81 4.95
N ARG A 322 0.81 8.97 4.59
CA ARG A 322 2.14 9.10 4.00
C ARG A 322 3.24 8.68 4.97
N ASP A 323 3.17 9.15 6.21
CA ASP A 323 4.18 8.84 7.22
C ASP A 323 4.11 7.37 7.63
N VAL A 324 2.91 6.82 7.80
CA VAL A 324 2.67 5.41 8.11
C VAL A 324 3.05 4.51 6.93
N ALA A 325 2.66 4.86 5.71
CA ALA A 325 2.99 4.08 4.52
C ALA A 325 4.51 4.08 4.25
N VAL A 326 5.18 5.21 4.47
CA VAL A 326 6.65 5.33 4.32
C VAL A 326 7.37 4.56 5.43
N GLU A 327 6.94 4.67 6.68
CA GLU A 327 7.52 3.92 7.81
C GLU A 327 7.29 2.42 7.64
N TYR A 328 6.09 2.04 7.25
CA TYR A 328 5.73 0.65 7.00
C TYR A 328 6.47 0.07 5.78
N ALA A 329 6.59 0.81 4.68
CA ALA A 329 7.35 0.38 3.50
C ALA A 329 8.86 0.23 3.79
N LYS A 330 9.41 0.96 4.77
CA LYS A 330 10.80 0.78 5.23
C LYS A 330 10.99 -0.52 6.01
N ASN A 331 9.97 -0.97 6.74
CA ASN A 331 10.03 -2.10 7.66
C ASN A 331 9.47 -3.40 7.06
N GLN A 332 8.84 -3.34 5.88
CA GLN A 332 8.38 -4.54 5.18
C GLN A 332 9.54 -5.29 4.53
N PRO A 333 9.50 -6.62 4.51
CA PRO A 333 10.38 -7.39 3.66
C PRO A 333 10.21 -6.87 2.22
N LYS A 334 11.32 -6.44 1.62
CA LYS A 334 11.36 -5.82 0.28
C LYS A 334 10.82 -6.73 -0.84
N THR A 335 10.46 -7.93 -0.50
CA THR A 335 9.85 -8.94 -1.38
C THR A 335 8.75 -9.67 -0.61
N ILE A 336 7.52 -9.64 -1.13
CA ILE A 336 6.50 -10.61 -0.75
C ILE A 336 7.05 -11.96 -1.23
N ASN A 337 7.27 -12.88 -0.29
CA ASN A 337 7.76 -14.21 -0.64
C ASN A 337 6.62 -15.05 -1.19
N TYR A 338 6.38 -14.93 -2.49
CA TYR A 338 5.33 -15.67 -3.20
C TYR A 338 5.56 -17.19 -3.21
N ASN A 339 6.74 -17.67 -2.81
CA ASN A 339 7.05 -19.09 -2.74
C ASN A 339 6.26 -19.85 -1.67
N ASN A 340 5.62 -19.15 -0.73
CA ASN A 340 4.76 -19.75 0.30
C ASN A 340 3.26 -19.67 -0.03
N ILE A 341 2.88 -19.24 -1.24
CA ILE A 341 1.50 -19.26 -1.67
C ILE A 341 1.15 -20.68 -2.11
N TYR A 342 0.71 -21.50 -1.16
CA TYR A 342 0.15 -22.81 -1.45
C TYR A 342 -1.34 -22.68 -1.72
N TRP A 343 -1.69 -22.74 -2.98
CA TRP A 343 -3.09 -22.85 -3.40
C TRP A 343 -3.57 -24.27 -3.11
N ARG A 344 -4.25 -24.49 -1.99
CA ARG A 344 -5.03 -25.70 -1.72
C ARG A 344 -6.46 -25.56 -2.18
#